data_839a297b966e13818ae7351f831b4246
#
_entry.id   839a297b966e13818ae7351f831b4246
#
_cell.length_a   1.000
_cell.length_b   1.000
_cell.length_c   1.000
_cell.angle_alpha   90.00
_cell.angle_beta   90.00
_cell.angle_gamma   90.00
#
_symmetry.space_group_name_H-M   'P 1'
#
loop_
_entity.id
_entity.type
_entity.pdbx_description
1 polymer ?
#
loop_
_entity_poly.entity_id
_entity_poly.type
_entity_poly.pdbx_seq_one_letter_code
_entity_poly.pdbx_strand_id
1 'polypeptide(L)'
;MNDKVILRENSANIPSTANVLIEALPYIQKLANKIIVIKFGGNAMIDDRLKNNFARDVVLLKQVGLHPVIIHGGGPQITSYLEKMGIKSEFVDGMRVTDDKSIEMIAVSYTHLTLPTK
;
A
#
# COMPACT_ATOMS: atom_id res chain seq x y z
N MET A 1 -18.53 11.48 -46.18
CA MET A 1 -17.83 12.16 -45.08
C MET A 1 -16.82 11.18 -44.50
N ASN A 2 -15.54 11.36 -44.87
CA ASN A 2 -14.46 10.43 -44.54
C ASN A 2 -13.78 10.91 -43.25
N ASP A 3 -14.13 10.33 -42.11
CA ASP A 3 -13.34 10.50 -40.92
C ASP A 3 -12.17 9.51 -40.95
N LYS A 4 -11.07 9.96 -41.55
CA LYS A 4 -9.76 9.31 -41.37
C LYS A 4 -9.32 9.51 -39.94
N VAL A 5 -9.45 8.49 -39.13
CA VAL A 5 -8.72 8.38 -37.87
C VAL A 5 -7.23 8.37 -38.22
N ILE A 6 -6.56 9.48 -38.01
CA ILE A 6 -5.13 9.62 -38.18
C ILE A 6 -4.47 8.90 -36.99
N LEU A 7 -4.12 7.64 -37.22
CA LEU A 7 -3.16 6.94 -36.34
C LEU A 7 -1.80 7.59 -36.59
N ARG A 8 -1.35 8.43 -35.68
CA ARG A 8 0.01 8.92 -35.68
C ARG A 8 0.93 7.77 -35.28
N GLU A 9 1.56 7.18 -36.26
CA GLU A 9 2.79 6.43 -36.08
C GLU A 9 3.87 7.39 -35.59
N ASN A 10 4.23 7.30 -34.33
CA ASN A 10 5.51 7.85 -33.85
C ASN A 10 6.07 7.06 -32.69
N SER A 11 7.18 6.43 -33.05
CA SER A 11 8.41 6.25 -32.29
C SER A 11 8.48 5.16 -31.23
N ALA A 12 9.41 4.27 -31.56
CA ALA A 12 10.38 3.63 -30.66
C ALA A 12 9.85 3.10 -29.32
N ASN A 13 9.58 1.80 -29.29
CA ASN A 13 9.72 0.88 -28.12
C ASN A 13 9.05 1.23 -26.77
N ILE A 14 8.10 2.14 -26.73
CA ILE A 14 7.19 2.23 -25.60
C ILE A 14 5.93 1.47 -26.02
N PRO A 15 5.52 0.40 -25.31
CA PRO A 15 4.23 -0.23 -25.57
C PRO A 15 3.17 0.88 -25.53
N SER A 16 2.35 0.99 -26.56
CA SER A 16 1.26 1.96 -26.51
C SER A 16 0.42 1.66 -25.26
N THR A 17 -0.11 2.67 -24.61
CA THR A 17 -0.98 2.49 -23.44
C THR A 17 -2.09 1.48 -23.70
N ALA A 18 -2.60 1.46 -24.93
CA ALA A 18 -3.59 0.48 -25.36
C ALA A 18 -3.07 -0.96 -25.30
N ASN A 19 -1.84 -1.23 -25.73
CA ASN A 19 -1.27 -2.57 -25.68
C ASN A 19 -1.09 -3.04 -24.24
N VAL A 20 -0.61 -2.16 -23.35
CA VAL A 20 -0.49 -2.48 -21.91
C VAL A 20 -1.85 -2.84 -21.32
N LEU A 21 -2.91 -2.10 -21.66
CA LEU A 21 -4.26 -2.40 -21.18
C LEU A 21 -4.79 -3.73 -21.73
N ILE A 22 -4.54 -4.03 -23.01
CA ILE A 22 -4.93 -5.29 -23.64
C ILE A 22 -4.20 -6.47 -22.96
N GLU A 23 -2.91 -6.35 -22.68
CA GLU A 23 -2.15 -7.37 -21.97
C GLU A 23 -2.62 -7.55 -20.51
N ALA A 24 -3.05 -6.47 -19.84
CA ALA A 24 -3.57 -6.52 -18.48
C ALA A 24 -4.99 -7.12 -18.38
N LEU A 25 -5.79 -7.04 -19.46
CA LEU A 25 -7.21 -7.41 -19.45
C LEU A 25 -7.50 -8.84 -18.96
N PRO A 26 -6.76 -9.90 -19.37
CA PRO A 26 -6.98 -11.26 -18.88
C PRO A 26 -6.78 -11.39 -17.36
N TYR A 27 -5.81 -10.65 -16.82
CA TYR A 27 -5.55 -10.63 -15.37
C TYR A 27 -6.67 -9.93 -14.62
N ILE A 28 -7.11 -8.78 -15.13
CA ILE A 28 -8.23 -8.02 -14.57
C ILE A 28 -9.48 -8.90 -14.54
N GLN A 29 -9.82 -9.57 -15.64
CA GLN A 29 -10.98 -10.46 -15.73
C GLN A 29 -10.87 -11.66 -14.76
N LYS A 30 -9.69 -12.29 -14.68
CA LYS A 30 -9.44 -13.42 -13.79
C LYS A 30 -9.56 -13.05 -12.32
N LEU A 31 -9.17 -11.82 -11.96
CA LEU A 31 -9.11 -11.34 -10.59
C LEU A 31 -10.35 -10.52 -10.19
N ALA A 32 -11.23 -10.19 -11.12
CA ALA A 32 -12.47 -9.48 -10.84
C ALA A 32 -13.26 -10.14 -9.72
N ASN A 33 -13.77 -9.36 -8.78
CA ASN A 33 -14.51 -9.80 -7.60
C ASN A 33 -13.74 -10.72 -6.63
N LYS A 34 -12.41 -10.83 -6.77
CA LYS A 34 -11.57 -11.58 -5.83
C LYS A 34 -11.11 -10.68 -4.69
N ILE A 35 -10.99 -11.29 -3.51
CA ILE A 35 -10.33 -10.65 -2.36
C ILE A 35 -8.84 -10.87 -2.50
N ILE A 36 -8.08 -9.77 -2.42
CA ILE A 36 -6.61 -9.79 -2.42
C ILE A 36 -6.12 -9.22 -1.11
N VAL A 37 -5.34 -10.01 -0.38
CA VAL A 37 -4.71 -9.57 0.87
C VAL A 37 -3.33 -9.02 0.55
N ILE A 38 -3.09 -7.77 0.92
CA ILE A 38 -1.83 -7.06 0.65
C ILE A 38 -1.21 -6.66 1.98
N LYS A 39 0.02 -7.14 2.25
CA LYS A 39 0.78 -6.70 3.41
C LYS A 39 1.51 -5.40 3.08
N PHE A 40 1.21 -4.36 3.85
CA PHE A 40 1.84 -3.05 3.76
C PHE A 40 2.74 -2.82 4.97
N GLY A 41 4.05 -2.57 4.73
CA GLY A 41 4.99 -2.41 5.84
C GLY A 41 6.40 -2.04 5.38
N GLY A 42 7.33 -1.99 6.33
CA GLY A 42 8.72 -1.67 6.08
C GLY A 42 8.91 -0.26 5.50
N ASN A 43 9.83 -0.11 4.56
CA ASN A 43 10.18 1.17 3.94
C ASN A 43 9.00 1.86 3.24
N ALA A 44 8.03 1.08 2.74
CA ALA A 44 6.82 1.63 2.12
C ALA A 44 5.94 2.43 3.10
N MET A 45 6.08 2.19 4.41
CA MET A 45 5.36 2.95 5.43
C MET A 45 6.07 4.24 5.86
N ILE A 46 7.34 4.40 5.52
CA ILE A 46 8.17 5.53 5.96
C ILE A 46 8.29 6.56 4.85
N ASP A 47 8.53 6.11 3.63
CA ASP A 47 8.70 6.98 2.46
C ASP A 47 7.34 7.46 1.94
N ASP A 48 7.12 8.77 1.92
CA ASP A 48 5.84 9.38 1.50
C ASP A 48 5.54 9.15 0.02
N ARG A 49 6.55 9.06 -0.83
CA ARG A 49 6.37 8.74 -2.25
C ARG A 49 5.87 7.30 -2.42
N LEU A 50 6.47 6.37 -1.67
CA LEU A 50 6.04 4.97 -1.71
C LEU A 50 4.63 4.78 -1.14
N LYS A 51 4.27 5.50 -0.07
CA LYS A 51 2.89 5.52 0.45
C LYS A 51 1.88 6.00 -0.58
N ASN A 52 2.19 7.11 -1.26
CA ASN A 52 1.30 7.68 -2.27
C ASN A 52 1.15 6.76 -3.47
N ASN A 53 2.24 6.14 -3.94
CA ASN A 53 2.18 5.17 -5.03
C ASN A 53 1.35 3.95 -4.62
N PHE A 54 1.59 3.39 -3.45
CA PHE A 54 0.81 2.29 -2.91
C PHE A 54 -0.68 2.61 -2.82
N ALA A 55 -1.03 3.80 -2.31
CA ALA A 55 -2.42 4.22 -2.22
C ALA A 55 -3.09 4.30 -3.60
N ARG A 56 -2.38 4.82 -4.62
CA ARG A 56 -2.87 4.87 -6.01
C ARG A 56 -3.06 3.47 -6.60
N ASP A 57 -2.14 2.55 -6.33
CA ASP A 57 -2.23 1.16 -6.78
C ASP A 57 -3.44 0.45 -6.15
N VAL A 58 -3.67 0.65 -4.85
CA VAL A 58 -4.85 0.10 -4.16
C VAL A 58 -6.16 0.65 -4.75
N VAL A 59 -6.20 1.96 -5.03
CA VAL A 59 -7.36 2.59 -5.69
C VAL A 59 -7.58 1.98 -7.07
N LEU A 60 -6.51 1.80 -7.85
CA LEU A 60 -6.60 1.15 -9.17
C LEU A 60 -7.16 -0.26 -9.06
N LEU A 61 -6.63 -1.09 -8.16
CA LEU A 61 -7.13 -2.45 -7.92
C LEU A 61 -8.61 -2.45 -7.60
N LYS A 62 -9.07 -1.53 -6.75
CA LYS A 62 -10.48 -1.37 -6.41
C LYS A 62 -11.33 -0.99 -7.63
N GLN A 63 -10.85 -0.05 -8.44
CA GLN A 63 -11.56 0.44 -9.63
C GLN A 63 -11.72 -0.65 -10.71
N VAL A 64 -10.73 -1.54 -10.85
CA VAL A 64 -10.81 -2.66 -11.79
C VAL A 64 -11.58 -3.88 -11.25
N GLY A 65 -12.26 -3.73 -10.11
CA GLY A 65 -13.20 -4.71 -9.59
C GLY A 65 -12.63 -5.72 -8.60
N LEU A 66 -11.43 -5.51 -8.07
CA LEU A 66 -10.87 -6.31 -6.99
C LEU A 66 -11.36 -5.81 -5.62
N HIS A 67 -11.22 -6.66 -4.61
CA HIS A 67 -11.50 -6.31 -3.21
C HIS A 67 -10.20 -6.38 -2.39
N PRO A 68 -9.37 -5.31 -2.41
CA PRO A 68 -8.12 -5.30 -1.65
C PRO A 68 -8.39 -5.20 -0.14
N VAL A 69 -7.75 -6.08 0.63
CA VAL A 69 -7.67 -6.04 2.09
C VAL A 69 -6.24 -5.73 2.46
N ILE A 70 -6.03 -4.62 3.17
CA ILE A 70 -4.70 -4.18 3.55
C ILE A 70 -4.41 -4.65 4.97
N ILE A 71 -3.32 -5.41 5.13
CA ILE A 71 -2.75 -5.75 6.43
C ILE A 71 -1.50 -4.91 6.62
N HIS A 72 -1.49 -4.07 7.64
CA HIS A 72 -0.34 -3.23 7.93
C HIS A 72 0.15 -3.40 9.36
N GLY A 73 1.46 -3.22 9.57
CA GLY A 73 2.07 -3.12 10.88
C GLY A 73 2.06 -1.68 11.41
N GLY A 74 2.35 -1.54 12.69
CA GLY A 74 2.49 -0.24 13.35
C GLY A 74 3.91 0.09 13.81
N GLY A 75 4.91 -0.70 13.43
CA GLY A 75 6.27 -0.60 13.95
C GLY A 75 6.88 0.81 13.91
N PRO A 76 6.93 1.49 12.76
CA PRO A 76 7.49 2.83 12.67
C PRO A 76 6.73 3.87 13.51
N GLN A 77 5.41 3.80 13.53
CA GLN A 77 4.55 4.70 14.29
C GLN A 77 4.75 4.48 15.79
N ILE A 78 4.82 3.21 16.24
CA ILE A 78 5.09 2.84 17.63
C ILE A 78 6.47 3.35 18.04
N THR A 79 7.50 3.15 17.21
CA THR A 79 8.85 3.66 17.48
C THR A 79 8.83 5.17 17.68
N SER A 80 8.24 5.91 16.74
CA SER A 80 8.14 7.37 16.81
C SER A 80 7.36 7.83 18.06
N TYR A 81 6.33 7.09 18.44
CA TYR A 81 5.54 7.41 19.63
C TYR A 81 6.34 7.19 20.92
N LEU A 82 7.03 6.05 21.05
CA LEU A 82 7.88 5.73 22.20
C LEU A 82 9.04 6.73 22.33
N GLU A 83 9.67 7.11 21.24
CA GLU A 83 10.73 8.13 21.20
C GLU A 83 10.27 9.48 21.74
N LYS A 84 9.07 9.94 21.34
CA LYS A 84 8.47 11.17 21.85
C LYS A 84 8.22 11.14 23.34
N MET A 85 8.04 9.96 23.90
CA MET A 85 7.87 9.72 25.35
C MET A 85 9.19 9.46 26.08
N GLY A 86 10.34 9.55 25.38
CA GLY A 86 11.66 9.30 25.95
C GLY A 86 12.00 7.82 26.18
N ILE A 87 11.21 6.91 25.59
CA ILE A 87 11.42 5.46 25.71
C ILE A 87 12.18 4.98 24.46
N LYS A 88 13.37 4.41 24.67
CA LYS A 88 14.16 3.81 23.60
C LYS A 88 13.61 2.42 23.27
N SER A 89 13.41 2.18 21.97
CA SER A 89 13.03 0.85 21.48
C SER A 89 14.27 0.01 21.22
N GLU A 90 14.32 -1.16 21.82
CA GLU A 90 15.34 -2.18 21.56
C GLU A 90 14.76 -3.28 20.68
N PHE A 91 15.59 -3.87 19.83
CA PHE A 91 15.21 -4.95 18.94
C PHE A 91 16.22 -6.10 19.05
N VAL A 92 15.71 -7.32 19.15
CA VAL A 92 16.48 -8.56 19.08
C VAL A 92 15.90 -9.41 17.95
N ASP A 93 16.73 -9.79 17.00
CA ASP A 93 16.34 -10.56 15.81
C ASP A 93 15.14 -9.96 15.05
N GLY A 94 15.08 -8.63 14.97
CA GLY A 94 13.99 -7.91 14.30
C GLY A 94 12.69 -7.80 15.11
N MET A 95 12.65 -8.38 16.30
CA MET A 95 11.52 -8.28 17.24
C MET A 95 11.79 -7.21 18.30
N ARG A 96 10.78 -6.38 18.57
CA ARG A 96 10.87 -5.36 19.61
C ARG A 96 10.90 -6.02 21.00
N VAL A 97 11.88 -5.67 21.81
CA VAL A 97 11.86 -5.96 23.24
C VAL A 97 10.86 -5.01 23.89
N THR A 98 9.81 -5.57 24.47
CA THR A 98 8.70 -4.81 25.06
C THR A 98 8.65 -5.07 26.55
N ASP A 99 9.00 -4.07 27.34
CA ASP A 99 8.87 -4.10 28.79
C ASP A 99 7.46 -3.69 29.26
N ASP A 100 7.18 -3.84 30.56
CA ASP A 100 5.86 -3.54 31.12
C ASP A 100 5.41 -2.08 30.90
N LYS A 101 6.35 -1.14 30.85
CA LYS A 101 6.05 0.27 30.59
C LYS A 101 5.71 0.51 29.13
N SER A 102 6.41 -0.19 28.24
CA SER A 102 6.20 -0.05 26.81
C SER A 102 4.92 -0.73 26.35
N ILE A 103 4.47 -1.82 27.00
CA ILE A 103 3.30 -2.59 26.55
C ILE A 103 2.00 -1.80 26.66
N GLU A 104 1.81 -1.04 27.75
CA GLU A 104 0.63 -0.18 27.91
C GLU A 104 0.56 0.90 26.82
N MET A 105 1.70 1.54 26.54
CA MET A 105 1.83 2.55 25.52
C MET A 105 1.59 2.00 24.10
N ILE A 106 2.10 0.81 23.83
CA ILE A 106 1.90 0.12 22.56
C ILE A 106 0.42 -0.25 22.39
N ALA A 107 -0.23 -0.76 23.43
CA ALA A 107 -1.66 -1.09 23.39
C ALA A 107 -2.54 0.13 23.05
N VAL A 108 -2.28 1.28 23.66
CA VAL A 108 -2.95 2.54 23.35
C VAL A 108 -2.69 2.96 21.90
N SER A 109 -1.44 2.87 21.42
CA SER A 109 -1.05 3.20 20.07
C SER A 109 -1.79 2.32 19.03
N TYR A 110 -1.86 1.01 19.27
CA TYR A 110 -2.61 0.08 18.42
C TYR A 110 -4.10 0.39 18.36
N THR A 111 -4.70 0.74 19.46
CA THR A 111 -6.11 1.10 19.53
C THR A 111 -6.41 2.31 18.65
N HIS A 112 -5.56 3.32 18.65
CA HIS A 112 -5.71 4.50 17.79
C HIS A 112 -5.45 4.23 16.31
N LEU A 113 -4.56 3.29 15.97
CA LEU A 113 -4.24 2.94 14.58
C LEU A 113 -5.29 2.03 13.93
N THR A 114 -6.01 1.23 14.73
CA THR A 114 -6.89 0.16 14.22
C THR A 114 -8.37 0.45 14.35
N LEU A 115 -8.76 1.49 15.11
CA LEU A 115 -10.16 1.88 15.19
C LEU A 115 -10.61 2.51 13.87
N PRO A 116 -11.73 2.03 13.30
CA PRO A 116 -12.30 2.68 12.14
C PRO A 116 -12.70 4.11 12.52
N THR A 117 -12.10 5.07 11.86
CA THR A 117 -12.58 6.43 11.88
C THR A 117 -13.97 6.46 11.21
N LYS A 118 -14.98 6.83 11.95
CA LYS A 118 -16.31 7.08 11.39
C LYS A 118 -16.29 8.30 10.49
#